data_5956836e674d2c8d8e73218206105fc3
#
_entry.id   5956836e674d2c8d8e73218206105fc3
#
_cell.length_a   1.000
_cell.length_b   1.000
_cell.length_c   1.000
_cell.angle_alpha   90.00
_cell.angle_beta   90.00
_cell.angle_gamma   90.00
#
_symmetry.space_group_name_H-M   'P 1'
#
loop_
_entity.id
_entity.type
_entity.pdbx_description
1 polymer ?
#
loop_
_entity_poly.entity_id
_entity_poly.type
_entity_poly.pdbx_seq_one_letter_code
_entity_poly.pdbx_strand_id
1 'polypeptide(L)'
;LEVHGVQFHYNTKVENVEFAIGGGNGPERERTGVGQDTIQKIQATSGFFKRNPYGTNTKKLAVRIDIDHEGDKSSIDLTQNDLVFITNGGCVENSTMGSQHSPAAWNPDLKPGGGWDMWRRIAKQDPSFGHPDTFCSDPDATKWMSATVTTLDAEIPPYIKRICKRDPFSGRVVTGGIVTVEDSNWLMSWTLNRQQQFRDQPKDQLCVWVY
;
A
#
# COMPACT_ATOMS: atom_id res chain seq x y z
N LEU A 1 -1.69 -15.78 -12.30
CA LEU A 1 -2.83 -14.87 -12.07
C LEU A 1 -3.56 -14.57 -13.38
N GLU A 2 -2.89 -14.27 -14.48
CA GLU A 2 -3.51 -13.99 -15.79
C GLU A 2 -4.41 -15.13 -16.27
N VAL A 3 -4.02 -16.39 -16.05
CA VAL A 3 -4.84 -17.56 -16.38
C VAL A 3 -6.16 -17.63 -15.58
N HIS A 4 -6.29 -16.83 -14.56
CA HIS A 4 -7.52 -16.67 -13.76
C HIS A 4 -8.27 -15.35 -14.06
N GLY A 5 -7.94 -14.71 -15.18
CA GLY A 5 -8.62 -13.49 -15.64
C GLY A 5 -8.14 -12.20 -15.00
N VAL A 6 -7.03 -12.21 -14.27
CA VAL A 6 -6.42 -10.97 -13.74
C VAL A 6 -5.77 -10.21 -14.88
N GLN A 7 -6.13 -8.95 -15.03
CA GLN A 7 -5.53 -8.04 -16.00
C GLN A 7 -4.46 -7.18 -15.31
N PHE A 8 -3.30 -7.08 -15.94
CA PHE A 8 -2.20 -6.23 -15.49
C PHE A 8 -2.02 -5.08 -16.47
N HIS A 9 -2.08 -3.86 -15.95
CA HIS A 9 -1.82 -2.65 -16.71
C HIS A 9 -0.45 -2.12 -16.35
N TYR A 10 0.57 -2.57 -17.08
CA TYR A 10 1.95 -2.11 -16.92
C TYR A 10 2.11 -0.68 -17.43
N ASN A 11 3.15 0.02 -17.00
CA ASN A 11 3.44 1.41 -17.39
C ASN A 11 2.26 2.37 -17.16
N THR A 12 1.37 2.01 -16.23
CA THR A 12 0.15 2.75 -15.94
C THR A 12 0.23 3.33 -14.53
N LYS A 13 0.14 4.64 -14.44
CA LYS A 13 0.12 5.38 -13.19
C LYS A 13 -1.33 5.68 -12.82
N VAL A 14 -1.72 5.36 -11.60
CA VAL A 14 -2.97 5.87 -11.03
C VAL A 14 -2.71 7.28 -10.52
N GLU A 15 -3.36 8.25 -11.14
CA GLU A 15 -3.22 9.65 -10.76
C GLU A 15 -4.16 10.06 -9.64
N ASN A 16 -5.36 9.49 -9.61
CA ASN A 16 -6.38 9.84 -8.64
C ASN A 16 -7.39 8.70 -8.46
N VAL A 17 -8.06 8.68 -7.33
CA VAL A 17 -9.29 7.91 -7.10
C VAL A 17 -10.34 8.89 -6.63
N GLU A 18 -11.41 9.02 -7.38
CA GLU A 18 -12.52 9.90 -7.02
C GLU A 18 -13.54 9.17 -6.15
N PHE A 19 -14.06 9.89 -5.16
CA PHE A 19 -15.01 9.36 -4.20
C PHE A 19 -16.32 10.13 -4.18
N ALA A 20 -17.43 9.41 -4.23
CA ALA A 20 -18.70 9.93 -3.78
C ALA A 20 -18.76 9.87 -2.26
N ILE A 21 -19.00 11.02 -1.63
CA ILE A 21 -19.03 11.18 -0.18
C ILE A 21 -20.46 11.50 0.23
N GLY A 22 -21.08 10.63 1.00
CA GLY A 22 -22.47 10.76 1.41
C GLY A 22 -22.68 10.66 2.92
N GLY A 23 -23.73 11.33 3.43
CA GLY A 23 -24.21 11.14 4.80
C GLY A 23 -23.98 12.28 5.80
N GLY A 24 -23.52 13.46 5.40
CA GLY A 24 -23.45 14.63 6.27
C GLY A 24 -24.55 15.65 5.91
N ASN A 25 -25.19 16.30 6.92
CA ASN A 25 -26.08 17.45 6.75
C ASN A 25 -25.30 18.74 6.41
N GLY A 26 -24.22 18.65 5.64
CA GLY A 26 -23.44 19.79 5.19
C GLY A 26 -23.92 20.30 3.82
N PRO A 27 -23.66 21.58 3.48
CA PRO A 27 -24.01 22.11 2.17
C PRO A 27 -23.35 21.29 1.07
N GLU A 28 -24.11 20.98 0.01
CA GLU A 28 -23.59 20.37 -1.20
C GLU A 28 -22.39 21.17 -1.72
N ARG A 29 -21.19 20.63 -1.53
CA ARG A 29 -20.03 21.20 -2.22
C ARG A 29 -20.09 20.75 -3.68
N GLU A 30 -19.95 21.71 -4.59
CA GLU A 30 -19.77 21.45 -6.01
C GLU A 30 -18.67 20.40 -6.20
N ARG A 31 -19.05 19.26 -6.73
CA ARG A 31 -18.15 18.13 -6.99
C ARG A 31 -17.59 18.29 -8.38
N THR A 32 -16.33 18.50 -8.47
CA THR A 32 -15.60 18.53 -9.73
C THR A 32 -15.30 17.11 -10.19
N GLY A 33 -15.80 16.71 -11.35
CA GLY A 33 -15.29 15.58 -12.13
C GLY A 33 -16.26 14.44 -12.44
N VAL A 34 -17.07 13.99 -11.50
CA VAL A 34 -18.05 12.91 -11.75
C VAL A 34 -19.39 13.53 -12.14
N GLY A 35 -19.95 13.10 -13.26
CA GLY A 35 -21.26 13.60 -13.71
C GLY A 35 -22.31 13.43 -12.61
N GLN A 36 -23.06 14.49 -12.32
CA GLN A 36 -24.13 14.48 -11.30
C GLN A 36 -25.11 13.32 -11.48
N ASP A 37 -25.34 12.90 -12.72
CA ASP A 37 -26.21 11.76 -13.05
C ASP A 37 -25.69 10.43 -12.49
N THR A 38 -24.38 10.21 -12.47
CA THR A 38 -23.78 8.98 -11.92
C THR A 38 -23.93 8.94 -10.40
N ILE A 39 -23.70 10.08 -9.75
CA ILE A 39 -23.85 10.19 -8.30
C ILE A 39 -25.30 10.02 -7.87
N GLN A 40 -26.25 10.65 -8.58
CA GLN A 40 -27.67 10.53 -8.31
C GLN A 40 -28.18 9.10 -8.50
N LYS A 41 -27.73 8.40 -9.55
CA LYS A 41 -28.08 6.99 -9.78
C LYS A 41 -27.57 6.08 -8.66
N ILE A 42 -26.34 6.29 -8.19
CA ILE A 42 -25.77 5.53 -7.08
C ILE A 42 -26.50 5.81 -5.79
N GLN A 43 -26.86 7.06 -5.51
CA GLN A 43 -27.61 7.46 -4.32
C GLN A 43 -29.05 6.90 -4.32
N ALA A 44 -29.70 6.89 -5.48
CA ALA A 44 -31.08 6.40 -5.62
C ALA A 44 -31.21 4.87 -5.51
N THR A 45 -30.18 4.12 -5.94
CA THR A 45 -30.30 2.66 -6.08
C THR A 45 -29.79 1.88 -4.88
N SER A 46 -28.89 2.43 -4.04
CA SER A 46 -28.07 1.57 -3.19
C SER A 46 -28.47 1.50 -1.72
N GLY A 47 -29.28 2.36 -1.18
CA GLY A 47 -29.39 2.45 0.29
C GLY A 47 -28.00 2.55 0.98
N PHE A 48 -26.93 2.73 0.18
CA PHE A 48 -25.54 2.72 0.59
C PHE A 48 -25.23 3.84 1.58
N PHE A 49 -25.94 4.93 1.49
CA PHE A 49 -25.78 6.09 2.37
C PHE A 49 -26.65 6.05 3.62
N LYS A 50 -27.20 4.88 3.99
CA LYS A 50 -27.89 4.75 5.28
C LYS A 50 -26.91 4.96 6.42
N ARG A 51 -27.39 5.65 7.46
CA ARG A 51 -26.64 6.06 8.66
C ARG A 51 -25.82 4.92 9.24
N ASN A 52 -24.52 5.14 9.42
CA ASN A 52 -23.62 4.21 10.11
C ASN A 52 -23.90 4.27 11.62
N PRO A 53 -24.31 3.17 12.30
CA PRO A 53 -24.57 3.17 13.74
C PRO A 53 -23.34 3.45 14.61
N TYR A 54 -22.11 3.45 14.04
CA TYR A 54 -20.86 3.65 14.75
C TYR A 54 -20.29 5.09 14.68
N GLY A 55 -21.11 6.07 14.32
CA GLY A 55 -20.85 7.48 14.62
C GLY A 55 -20.03 8.32 13.64
N THR A 56 -19.30 7.76 12.69
CA THR A 56 -18.71 8.54 11.58
C THR A 56 -19.62 8.46 10.37
N ASN A 57 -20.40 9.50 10.17
CA ASN A 57 -21.59 9.47 9.30
C ASN A 57 -21.31 9.56 7.79
N THR A 58 -20.06 9.49 7.34
CA THR A 58 -19.75 9.64 5.92
C THR A 58 -19.25 8.34 5.32
N LYS A 59 -20.09 7.70 4.52
CA LYS A 59 -19.63 6.63 3.63
C LYS A 59 -18.90 7.23 2.44
N LYS A 60 -17.80 6.61 2.08
CA LYS A 60 -17.01 6.94 0.90
C LYS A 60 -17.11 5.79 -0.08
N LEU A 61 -17.52 6.08 -1.30
CA LEU A 61 -17.59 5.13 -2.39
C LEU A 61 -16.63 5.58 -3.48
N ALA A 62 -15.65 4.77 -3.83
CA ALA A 62 -14.83 5.02 -5.00
C ALA A 62 -15.71 4.92 -6.26
N VAL A 63 -15.70 5.94 -7.09
CA VAL A 63 -16.56 6.04 -8.28
C VAL A 63 -15.79 6.09 -9.59
N ARG A 64 -14.50 6.45 -9.53
CA ARG A 64 -13.64 6.54 -10.69
C ARG A 64 -12.17 6.41 -10.29
N ILE A 65 -11.39 5.81 -11.17
CA ILE A 65 -9.93 5.80 -11.12
C ILE A 65 -9.40 6.55 -12.33
N ASP A 66 -8.62 7.61 -12.12
CA ASP A 66 -7.94 8.33 -13.19
C ASP A 66 -6.55 7.72 -13.37
N ILE A 67 -6.22 7.40 -14.60
CA ILE A 67 -4.98 6.73 -14.98
C ILE A 67 -4.25 7.50 -16.09
N ASP A 68 -2.94 7.38 -16.07
CA ASP A 68 -2.03 7.83 -17.11
C ASP A 68 -1.22 6.62 -17.58
N HIS A 69 -1.40 6.22 -18.83
CA HIS A 69 -0.66 5.17 -19.48
C HIS A 69 0.29 5.77 -20.52
N GLU A 70 1.56 5.91 -20.15
CA GLU A 70 2.59 6.48 -21.04
C GLU A 70 2.25 7.87 -21.60
N GLY A 71 1.53 8.68 -20.84
CA GLY A 71 1.07 10.01 -21.25
C GLY A 71 -0.36 10.07 -21.75
N ASP A 72 -0.98 8.94 -22.04
CA ASP A 72 -2.38 8.85 -22.44
C ASP A 72 -3.28 8.77 -21.20
N LYS A 73 -4.02 9.84 -20.96
CA LYS A 73 -4.92 9.95 -19.81
C LYS A 73 -6.29 9.37 -20.10
N SER A 74 -6.76 8.53 -19.20
CA SER A 74 -8.09 7.93 -19.26
C SER A 74 -8.63 7.68 -17.85
N SER A 75 -9.85 7.19 -17.76
CA SER A 75 -10.46 6.86 -16.47
C SER A 75 -11.27 5.58 -16.56
N ILE A 76 -11.36 4.92 -15.42
CA ILE A 76 -12.17 3.71 -15.22
C ILE A 76 -13.30 4.09 -14.28
N ASP A 77 -14.52 4.05 -14.77
CA ASP A 77 -15.71 4.25 -13.94
C ASP A 77 -15.99 3.01 -13.12
N LEU A 78 -16.33 3.23 -11.85
CA LEU A 78 -16.60 2.18 -10.88
C LEU A 78 -18.06 2.14 -10.49
N THR A 79 -18.51 0.97 -10.11
CA THR A 79 -19.86 0.72 -9.59
C THR A 79 -19.80 0.44 -8.07
N GLN A 80 -20.96 0.37 -7.45
CA GLN A 80 -21.05 -0.01 -6.02
C GLN A 80 -20.61 -1.46 -5.72
N ASN A 81 -20.44 -2.28 -6.74
CA ASN A 81 -20.04 -3.69 -6.60
C ASN A 81 -18.52 -3.87 -6.77
N ASP A 82 -17.81 -2.81 -7.13
CA ASP A 82 -16.37 -2.84 -7.31
C ASP A 82 -15.65 -2.59 -5.97
N LEU A 83 -14.53 -3.27 -5.79
CA LEU A 83 -13.64 -3.09 -4.64
C LEU A 83 -12.32 -2.49 -5.12
N VAL A 84 -11.91 -1.41 -4.49
CA VAL A 84 -10.63 -0.76 -4.78
C VAL A 84 -9.68 -0.95 -3.61
N PHE A 85 -8.50 -1.53 -3.89
CA PHE A 85 -7.42 -1.66 -2.93
C PHE A 85 -6.28 -0.76 -3.35
N ILE A 86 -5.91 0.21 -2.51
CA ILE A 86 -4.81 1.11 -2.74
C ILE A 86 -3.63 0.66 -1.88
N THR A 87 -2.58 0.18 -2.51
CA THR A 87 -1.40 -0.37 -1.83
C THR A 87 -0.19 0.55 -1.88
N ASN A 88 -0.33 1.75 -2.41
CA ASN A 88 0.71 2.77 -2.43
C ASN A 88 1.04 3.20 -1.00
N GLY A 89 2.20 2.78 -0.50
CA GLY A 89 2.67 3.22 0.81
C GLY A 89 3.13 4.67 0.82
N GLY A 90 3.20 5.27 2.02
CA GLY A 90 3.69 6.63 2.20
C GLY A 90 5.19 6.78 1.95
N CYS A 91 5.97 5.72 2.15
CA CYS A 91 7.44 5.77 2.11
C CYS A 91 8.06 5.34 0.78
N VAL A 92 7.26 4.96 -0.23
CA VAL A 92 7.79 4.32 -1.44
C VAL A 92 8.12 5.28 -2.57
N GLU A 93 7.50 6.45 -2.61
CA GLU A 93 7.62 7.37 -3.75
C GLU A 93 9.04 7.90 -3.94
N ASN A 94 9.77 8.10 -2.84
CA ASN A 94 11.13 8.62 -2.84
C ASN A 94 12.19 7.53 -2.65
N SER A 95 11.82 6.26 -2.83
CA SER A 95 12.70 5.12 -2.59
C SER A 95 13.85 5.06 -3.58
N THR A 96 14.98 4.62 -3.07
CA THR A 96 16.15 4.24 -3.85
C THR A 96 16.45 2.76 -3.63
N MET A 97 17.12 2.15 -4.59
CA MET A 97 17.44 0.73 -4.53
C MET A 97 18.93 0.55 -4.27
N GLY A 98 19.24 -0.36 -3.38
CA GLY A 98 20.58 -0.87 -3.17
C GLY A 98 20.79 -2.22 -3.86
N SER A 99 22.00 -2.75 -3.70
CA SER A 99 22.38 -4.09 -4.18
C SER A 99 23.30 -4.76 -3.17
N GLN A 100 23.71 -6.00 -3.48
CA GLN A 100 24.67 -6.75 -2.65
C GLN A 100 25.97 -5.99 -2.36
N HIS A 101 26.40 -5.11 -3.27
CA HIS A 101 27.70 -4.43 -3.20
C HIS A 101 27.58 -2.90 -3.12
N SER A 102 26.36 -2.37 -3.14
CA SER A 102 26.12 -0.93 -3.09
C SER A 102 24.92 -0.64 -2.21
N PRO A 103 25.08 0.09 -1.11
CA PRO A 103 23.96 0.50 -0.28
C PRO A 103 23.01 1.42 -1.06
N ALA A 104 21.75 1.41 -0.71
CA ALA A 104 20.77 2.36 -1.25
C ALA A 104 21.21 3.79 -0.89
N ALA A 105 21.25 4.67 -1.88
CA ALA A 105 21.59 6.07 -1.65
C ALA A 105 20.44 6.78 -0.92
N TRP A 106 20.76 7.62 0.03
CA TRP A 106 19.78 8.49 0.66
C TRP A 106 19.32 9.58 -0.31
N ASN A 107 18.02 9.72 -0.50
CA ASN A 107 17.43 10.77 -1.32
C ASN A 107 16.51 11.66 -0.46
N PRO A 108 17.00 12.86 -0.05
CA PRO A 108 16.22 13.80 0.75
C PRO A 108 15.23 14.62 -0.07
N ASP A 109 15.31 14.59 -1.39
CA ASP A 109 14.53 15.45 -2.26
C ASP A 109 13.08 14.97 -2.37
N LEU A 110 12.14 15.89 -2.18
CA LEU A 110 10.74 15.62 -2.41
C LEU A 110 10.47 15.50 -3.91
N LYS A 111 10.05 14.32 -4.35
CA LYS A 111 9.64 14.09 -5.74
C LYS A 111 8.23 14.62 -5.98
N PRO A 112 8.01 15.50 -6.97
CA PRO A 112 6.66 15.79 -7.44
C PRO A 112 6.10 14.58 -8.20
N GLY A 113 4.79 14.42 -8.15
CA GLY A 113 4.09 13.35 -8.87
C GLY A 113 3.95 12.05 -8.06
N GLY A 114 3.57 10.99 -8.75
CA GLY A 114 3.46 9.65 -8.21
C GLY A 114 2.40 9.45 -7.14
N GLY A 115 2.68 8.52 -6.22
CA GLY A 115 1.75 8.12 -5.17
C GLY A 115 1.46 9.24 -4.17
N TRP A 116 2.42 10.10 -3.86
CA TRP A 116 2.21 11.22 -2.96
C TRP A 116 1.21 12.23 -3.50
N ASP A 117 1.27 12.54 -4.80
CA ASP A 117 0.30 13.43 -5.43
C ASP A 117 -1.09 12.81 -5.49
N MET A 118 -1.19 11.51 -5.72
CA MET A 118 -2.45 10.79 -5.63
C MET A 118 -3.07 10.92 -4.23
N TRP A 119 -2.29 10.69 -3.17
CA TRP A 119 -2.77 10.83 -1.79
C TRP A 119 -3.20 12.27 -1.47
N ARG A 120 -2.45 13.27 -1.95
CA ARG A 120 -2.83 14.68 -1.80
C ARG A 120 -4.14 15.01 -2.54
N ARG A 121 -4.37 14.45 -3.72
CA ARG A 121 -5.63 14.61 -4.46
C ARG A 121 -6.80 13.95 -3.74
N ILE A 122 -6.60 12.74 -3.23
CA ILE A 122 -7.61 12.04 -2.43
C ILE A 122 -7.96 12.86 -1.17
N ALA A 123 -6.97 13.34 -0.44
CA ALA A 123 -7.19 14.10 0.79
C ALA A 123 -7.90 15.45 0.56
N LYS A 124 -7.76 16.05 -0.63
CA LYS A 124 -8.48 17.28 -1.00
C LYS A 124 -9.99 17.06 -1.16
N GLN A 125 -10.44 15.84 -1.41
CA GLN A 125 -11.86 15.54 -1.62
C GLN A 125 -12.65 15.58 -0.31
N ASP A 126 -12.03 15.16 0.80
CA ASP A 126 -12.66 15.21 2.14
C ASP A 126 -11.59 15.16 3.23
N PRO A 127 -11.68 16.00 4.27
CA PRO A 127 -10.70 16.03 5.37
C PRO A 127 -10.54 14.70 6.12
N SER A 128 -11.55 13.84 6.08
CA SER A 128 -11.51 12.54 6.77
C SER A 128 -10.62 11.50 6.06
N PHE A 129 -10.06 11.82 4.89
CA PHE A 129 -8.99 11.02 4.28
C PHE A 129 -7.62 11.26 4.93
N GLY A 130 -7.53 12.22 5.84
CA GLY A 130 -6.32 12.49 6.60
C GLY A 130 -5.41 13.55 5.98
N HIS A 131 -4.16 13.55 6.43
CA HIS A 131 -3.18 14.59 6.14
C HIS A 131 -1.92 13.98 5.52
N PRO A 132 -1.86 13.83 4.20
CA PRO A 132 -0.72 13.20 3.50
C PRO A 132 0.63 13.85 3.79
N ASP A 133 0.65 15.15 4.07
CA ASP A 133 1.89 15.87 4.40
C ASP A 133 2.60 15.30 5.63
N THR A 134 1.91 14.52 6.47
CA THR A 134 2.53 13.80 7.59
C THR A 134 3.62 12.82 7.12
N PHE A 135 3.48 12.24 5.93
CA PHE A 135 4.44 11.27 5.41
C PHE A 135 5.15 11.71 4.13
N CYS A 136 4.71 12.77 3.47
CA CYS A 136 5.26 13.21 2.19
C CYS A 136 5.84 14.63 2.20
N SER A 137 6.13 15.18 3.36
CA SER A 137 6.73 16.52 3.51
C SER A 137 8.16 16.48 4.06
N ASP A 138 8.51 15.45 4.81
CA ASP A 138 9.83 15.28 5.42
C ASP A 138 10.33 13.85 5.24
N PRO A 139 11.15 13.57 4.21
CA PRO A 139 11.70 12.23 3.97
C PRO A 139 12.59 11.73 5.10
N ASP A 140 13.26 12.63 5.84
CA ASP A 140 14.12 12.21 6.95
C ASP A 140 13.32 11.71 8.14
N ALA A 141 12.21 12.36 8.45
CA ALA A 141 11.30 11.93 9.52
C ALA A 141 10.53 10.64 9.20
N THR A 142 10.36 10.33 7.92
CA THR A 142 9.55 9.19 7.45
C THR A 142 10.35 8.12 6.74
N LYS A 143 11.68 8.20 6.80
CA LYS A 143 12.54 7.23 6.13
C LYS A 143 12.33 5.82 6.67
N TRP A 144 12.35 4.90 5.76
CA TRP A 144 12.21 3.47 6.00
C TRP A 144 13.30 2.74 5.23
N MET A 145 13.94 1.79 5.87
CA MET A 145 14.90 0.91 5.21
C MET A 145 14.45 -0.53 5.33
N SER A 146 14.63 -1.29 4.27
CA SER A 146 14.40 -2.72 4.29
C SER A 146 15.45 -3.45 3.46
N ALA A 147 15.71 -4.69 3.83
CA ALA A 147 16.63 -5.56 3.12
C ALA A 147 16.12 -7.00 3.13
N THR A 148 16.46 -7.72 2.09
CA THR A 148 16.32 -9.18 2.04
C THR A 148 17.70 -9.77 2.32
N VAL A 149 17.78 -10.61 3.32
CA VAL A 149 19.01 -11.27 3.74
C VAL A 149 18.90 -12.76 3.51
N THR A 150 19.78 -13.32 2.70
CA THR A 150 19.89 -14.78 2.53
C THR A 150 20.89 -15.33 3.52
N THR A 151 20.48 -16.31 4.32
CA THR A 151 21.38 -16.97 5.26
C THR A 151 22.22 -18.02 4.54
N LEU A 152 23.53 -17.93 4.71
CA LEU A 152 24.47 -18.92 4.14
C LEU A 152 25.02 -19.88 5.21
N ASP A 153 24.80 -19.58 6.47
CA ASP A 153 25.29 -20.35 7.60
C ASP A 153 24.22 -21.34 8.08
N ALA A 154 24.58 -22.61 8.12
CA ALA A 154 23.71 -23.70 8.55
C ALA A 154 23.32 -23.63 10.04
N GLU A 155 24.00 -22.82 10.83
CA GLU A 155 23.69 -22.65 12.26
C GLU A 155 22.52 -21.66 12.48
N ILE A 156 22.22 -20.79 11.54
CA ILE A 156 21.15 -19.78 11.66
C ILE A 156 19.75 -20.41 11.78
N PRO A 157 19.35 -21.38 10.93
CA PRO A 157 18.02 -21.99 11.02
C PRO A 157 17.66 -22.58 12.38
N PRO A 158 18.57 -23.27 13.10
CA PRO A 158 18.32 -23.72 14.47
C PRO A 158 17.99 -22.59 15.45
N TYR A 159 18.66 -21.45 15.35
CA TYR A 159 18.34 -20.28 16.19
C TYR A 159 16.96 -19.74 15.91
N ILE A 160 16.61 -19.59 14.63
CA ILE A 160 15.29 -19.16 14.21
C ILE A 160 14.21 -20.12 14.72
N LYS A 161 14.42 -21.42 14.59
CA LYS A 161 13.52 -22.44 15.14
C LYS A 161 13.35 -22.31 16.66
N ARG A 162 14.40 -22.01 17.37
CA ARG A 162 14.36 -21.81 18.83
C ARG A 162 13.55 -20.57 19.21
N ILE A 163 13.72 -19.45 18.48
CA ILE A 163 13.02 -18.20 18.73
C ILE A 163 11.53 -18.33 18.36
N CYS A 164 11.25 -18.78 17.15
CA CYS A 164 9.89 -18.81 16.59
C CYS A 164 9.08 -20.05 17.01
N LYS A 165 9.73 -21.07 17.61
CA LYS A 165 9.12 -22.38 17.93
C LYS A 165 8.55 -23.10 16.71
N ARG A 166 8.99 -22.76 15.51
CA ARG A 166 8.56 -23.32 14.23
C ARG A 166 9.77 -23.66 13.39
N ASP A 167 9.69 -24.76 12.67
CA ASP A 167 10.74 -25.16 11.75
C ASP A 167 10.70 -24.26 10.50
N PRO A 168 11.79 -23.53 10.19
CA PRO A 168 11.81 -22.64 9.05
C PRO A 168 11.67 -23.36 7.69
N PHE A 169 11.98 -24.63 7.62
CA PHE A 169 11.86 -25.45 6.40
C PHE A 169 10.54 -26.23 6.31
N SER A 170 9.61 -26.01 7.23
CA SER A 170 8.32 -26.74 7.25
C SER A 170 7.37 -26.40 6.09
N GLY A 171 7.69 -25.44 5.25
CA GLY A 171 6.80 -24.94 4.20
C GLY A 171 5.62 -24.10 4.72
N ARG A 172 5.69 -23.66 5.98
CA ARG A 172 4.71 -22.80 6.63
C ARG A 172 5.32 -21.45 7.00
N VAL A 173 4.47 -20.46 7.33
CA VAL A 173 4.92 -19.18 7.88
C VAL A 173 5.65 -19.42 9.21
N VAL A 174 6.84 -18.83 9.37
CA VAL A 174 7.72 -19.08 10.50
C VAL A 174 7.48 -18.09 11.62
N THR A 175 7.55 -16.79 11.34
CA THR A 175 7.39 -15.76 12.38
C THR A 175 5.93 -15.52 12.77
N GLY A 176 5.00 -15.67 11.84
CA GLY A 176 3.59 -15.37 12.09
C GLY A 176 3.29 -13.88 12.28
N GLY A 177 4.29 -13.04 12.26
CA GLY A 177 4.26 -11.59 12.41
C GLY A 177 5.67 -11.03 12.35
N ILE A 178 5.84 -9.78 12.73
CA ILE A 178 7.15 -9.11 12.82
C ILE A 178 7.78 -9.44 14.17
N VAL A 179 9.05 -9.79 14.14
CA VAL A 179 9.90 -9.95 15.35
C VAL A 179 10.74 -8.68 15.47
N THR A 180 10.53 -7.92 16.51
CA THR A 180 11.29 -6.69 16.79
C THR A 180 12.43 -6.96 17.77
N VAL A 181 13.57 -6.39 17.49
CA VAL A 181 14.76 -6.46 18.37
C VAL A 181 14.69 -5.29 19.34
N GLU A 182 14.39 -5.59 20.62
CA GLU A 182 14.14 -4.56 21.65
C GLU A 182 15.38 -3.69 21.90
N ASP A 183 16.56 -4.27 21.90
CA ASP A 183 17.84 -3.58 22.14
C ASP A 183 18.39 -2.85 20.90
N SER A 184 17.65 -2.84 19.79
CA SER A 184 18.09 -2.14 18.58
C SER A 184 17.80 -0.65 18.67
N ASN A 185 18.82 0.18 18.49
CA ASN A 185 18.66 1.64 18.40
C ASN A 185 17.88 2.09 17.14
N TRP A 186 17.62 1.18 16.20
CA TRP A 186 16.97 1.46 14.91
C TRP A 186 15.57 0.89 14.81
N LEU A 187 15.01 0.37 15.89
CA LEU A 187 13.77 -0.41 15.87
C LEU A 187 13.83 -1.57 14.86
N MET A 188 14.99 -2.18 14.72
CA MET A 188 15.20 -3.25 13.76
C MET A 188 14.20 -4.38 13.97
N SER A 189 13.53 -4.75 12.91
CA SER A 189 12.56 -5.84 12.92
C SER A 189 12.81 -6.78 11.75
N TRP A 190 12.36 -8.02 11.88
CA TRP A 190 12.50 -8.99 10.81
C TRP A 190 11.29 -9.93 10.73
N THR A 191 11.09 -10.48 9.55
CA THR A 191 10.09 -11.53 9.32
C THR A 191 10.69 -12.66 8.50
N LEU A 192 10.19 -13.85 8.75
CA LEU A 192 10.47 -15.01 7.94
C LEU A 192 9.15 -15.64 7.49
N ASN A 193 8.84 -15.42 6.25
CA ASN A 193 7.67 -15.99 5.61
C ASN A 193 7.90 -17.47 5.27
N ARG A 194 6.93 -18.09 4.61
CA ARG A 194 7.06 -19.45 4.12
C ARG A 194 8.28 -19.58 3.20
N GLN A 195 9.14 -20.56 3.46
CA GLN A 195 10.27 -20.92 2.61
C GLN A 195 9.87 -22.10 1.70
N GLN A 196 10.32 -22.22 0.50
CA GLN A 196 11.16 -21.28 -0.25
C GLN A 196 10.33 -20.07 -0.72
N GLN A 197 10.87 -18.89 -0.64
CA GLN A 197 10.17 -17.68 -1.02
C GLN A 197 10.38 -17.35 -2.50
N PHE A 198 11.54 -17.66 -3.03
CA PHE A 198 11.88 -17.46 -4.43
C PHE A 198 12.08 -18.80 -5.14
N ARG A 199 11.77 -18.83 -6.44
CA ARG A 199 11.83 -20.03 -7.25
C ARG A 199 13.19 -20.72 -7.23
N ASP A 200 14.25 -19.92 -7.32
CA ASP A 200 15.62 -20.40 -7.44
C ASP A 200 16.39 -20.35 -6.10
N GLN A 201 15.68 -20.12 -5.01
CA GLN A 201 16.26 -20.13 -3.67
C GLN A 201 16.72 -21.55 -3.31
N PRO A 202 17.99 -21.76 -2.90
CA PRO A 202 18.46 -23.04 -2.40
C PRO A 202 17.64 -23.53 -1.20
N LYS A 203 17.42 -24.84 -1.13
CA LYS A 203 16.53 -25.46 -0.13
C LYS A 203 17.03 -25.36 1.30
N ASP A 204 18.33 -25.20 1.48
CA ASP A 204 19.04 -25.08 2.76
C ASP A 204 19.26 -23.64 3.21
N GLN A 205 18.86 -22.66 2.41
CA GLN A 205 19.01 -21.24 2.69
C GLN A 205 17.66 -20.61 3.05
N LEU A 206 17.69 -19.67 3.97
CA LEU A 206 16.54 -18.89 4.36
C LEU A 206 16.64 -17.47 3.80
N CYS A 207 15.53 -16.95 3.35
CA CYS A 207 15.39 -15.55 2.94
C CYS A 207 14.61 -14.80 4.02
N VAL A 208 15.30 -13.92 4.73
CA VAL A 208 14.80 -13.13 5.86
C VAL A 208 14.56 -11.69 5.38
N TRP A 209 13.42 -11.15 5.72
CA TRP A 209 13.11 -9.73 5.49
C TRP A 209 13.46 -8.95 6.76
N VAL A 210 14.28 -7.94 6.60
CA VAL A 210 14.72 -7.05 7.68
C VAL A 210 14.21 -5.64 7.39
N TYR A 211 13.72 -4.98 8.42
CA TYR A 211 13.15 -3.64 8.38
C TYR A 211 13.87 -2.72 9.37
#